data_8bd57c10452895f869e72c47527d0959
#
_entry.id   8bd57c10452895f869e72c47527d0959
#
_cell.length_a   1.000
_cell.length_b   1.000
_cell.length_c   1.000
_cell.angle_alpha   90.00
_cell.angle_beta   90.00
_cell.angle_gamma   90.00
#
_symmetry.space_group_name_H-M   'P 1'
#
loop_
_entity.id
_entity.type
_entity.pdbx_description
1 polymer ?
#
loop_
_entity_poly.entity_id
_entity_poly.type
_entity_poly.pdbx_seq_one_letter_code
_entity_poly.pdbx_strand_id
1 'polypeptide(L)'
;YEYQAGWFSPMSPVHTVDTVQELPLQWPREVYRFRTRSSKPTLPRAYIVGSCRYLRMTAGIPSAPQLGDRIFASISRLAEQANPPISATLMTGDQIYVDDLNRFAPDRDYQQILSKYRTAFAQPNINKLMSNTATYMILDDHEIEDNWPANKSKNDDYLYKSAMDAYE
;
A
#
# COMPACT_ATOMS: atom_id res chain seq x y z
N TYR A 1 3.26 0.72 -20.80
CA TYR A 1 4.14 1.74 -20.21
C TYR A 1 5.18 1.07 -19.34
N GLU A 2 6.37 1.62 -19.34
CA GLU A 2 7.47 1.28 -18.45
C GLU A 2 7.79 2.50 -17.58
N TYR A 3 8.19 2.27 -16.35
CA TYR A 3 8.64 3.33 -15.44
C TYR A 3 9.75 2.84 -14.52
N GLN A 4 10.51 3.80 -14.02
CA GLN A 4 11.46 3.60 -12.94
C GLN A 4 11.18 4.64 -11.85
N ALA A 5 11.37 4.27 -10.61
CA ALA A 5 11.34 5.19 -9.48
C ALA A 5 12.74 5.35 -8.93
N GLY A 6 13.22 6.56 -8.87
CA GLY A 6 14.53 6.91 -8.33
C GLY A 6 14.40 7.76 -7.08
N TRP A 7 15.52 7.96 -6.39
CA TRP A 7 15.58 8.82 -5.22
C TRP A 7 16.81 9.71 -5.25
N PHE A 8 16.78 10.75 -4.47
CA PHE A 8 17.91 11.63 -4.23
C PHE A 8 17.97 12.01 -2.75
N SER A 9 19.18 12.38 -2.31
CA SER A 9 19.36 12.93 -0.97
C SER A 9 19.36 14.47 -1.09
N PRO A 10 18.38 15.18 -0.55
CA PRO A 10 18.33 16.61 -0.61
C PRO A 10 19.45 17.22 0.25
N MET A 11 20.26 18.06 -0.35
CA MET A 11 21.26 18.87 0.38
C MET A 11 20.64 20.15 0.96
N SER A 12 19.39 20.46 0.60
CA SER A 12 18.62 21.62 1.06
C SER A 12 17.15 21.21 1.22
N PRO A 13 16.41 21.77 2.19
CA PRO A 13 15.07 21.30 2.56
C PRO A 13 13.97 21.63 1.54
N VAL A 14 14.22 22.43 0.53
CA VAL A 14 13.19 22.84 -0.44
C VAL A 14 13.67 22.64 -1.87
N HIS A 15 13.03 21.71 -2.55
CA HIS A 15 13.22 21.53 -3.98
C HIS A 15 11.88 21.69 -4.71
N THR A 16 11.88 22.48 -5.76
CA THR A 16 10.76 22.54 -6.72
C THR A 16 10.93 21.45 -7.78
N VAL A 17 9.87 21.16 -8.52
CA VAL A 17 9.91 20.19 -9.64
C VAL A 17 11.00 20.56 -10.64
N ASP A 18 11.21 21.84 -10.89
CA ASP A 18 12.21 22.33 -11.84
C ASP A 18 13.64 22.08 -11.35
N THR A 19 13.86 22.21 -10.03
CA THR A 19 15.20 21.96 -9.42
C THR A 19 15.49 20.47 -9.26
N VAL A 20 14.50 19.61 -9.18
CA VAL A 20 14.68 18.16 -9.11
C VAL A 20 15.34 17.58 -10.35
N GLN A 21 15.10 18.19 -11.53
CA GLN A 21 15.73 17.74 -12.78
C GLN A 21 17.25 17.92 -12.81
N GLU A 22 17.78 18.81 -12.00
CA GLU A 22 19.22 19.11 -11.89
C GLU A 22 19.94 18.25 -10.84
N LEU A 23 19.18 17.47 -10.06
CA LEU A 23 19.74 16.66 -8.98
C LEU A 23 20.30 15.32 -9.49
N PRO A 24 21.39 14.82 -8.88
CA PRO A 24 21.92 13.50 -9.20
C PRO A 24 20.97 12.43 -8.69
N LEU A 25 20.04 12.00 -9.54
CA LEU A 25 19.07 10.96 -9.22
C LEU A 25 19.74 9.58 -9.19
N GLN A 26 19.44 8.82 -8.14
CA GLN A 26 19.83 7.42 -8.06
C GLN A 26 18.70 6.57 -8.64
N TRP A 27 19.00 5.92 -9.76
CA TRP A 27 18.04 5.07 -10.46
C TRP A 27 18.30 3.60 -10.11
N PRO A 28 17.33 2.87 -9.57
CA PRO A 28 17.43 1.42 -9.43
C PRO A 28 17.47 0.76 -10.82
N ARG A 29 18.01 -0.47 -10.88
CA ARG A 29 18.05 -1.21 -12.14
C ARG A 29 16.68 -1.77 -12.56
N GLU A 30 15.75 -1.88 -11.60
CA GLU A 30 14.43 -2.42 -11.85
C GLU A 30 13.61 -1.47 -12.69
N VAL A 31 13.04 -2.00 -13.76
CA VAL A 31 12.05 -1.35 -14.61
C VAL A 31 10.72 -2.02 -14.36
N TYR A 32 9.74 -1.24 -13.98
CA TYR A 32 8.38 -1.70 -13.75
C TYR A 32 7.51 -1.46 -14.96
N ARG A 33 6.47 -2.27 -15.14
CA ARG A 33 5.58 -2.20 -16.30
C ARG A 33 4.13 -2.16 -15.85
N PHE A 34 3.35 -1.30 -16.46
CA PHE A 34 1.91 -1.31 -16.30
C PHE A 34 1.20 -1.10 -17.64
N ARG A 35 -0.05 -1.50 -17.68
CA ARG A 35 -0.92 -1.30 -18.83
C ARG A 35 -2.05 -0.36 -18.46
N THR A 36 -2.32 0.60 -19.33
CA THR A 36 -3.51 1.42 -19.20
C THR A 36 -4.74 0.67 -19.69
N ARG A 37 -5.88 1.13 -19.22
CA ARG A 37 -7.18 0.58 -19.62
C ARG A 37 -7.40 0.75 -21.12
N SER A 38 -7.91 -0.28 -21.79
CA SER A 38 -8.40 -0.16 -23.16
C SER A 38 -9.59 0.81 -23.23
N SER A 39 -9.60 1.68 -24.23
CA SER A 39 -10.74 2.57 -24.51
C SER A 39 -11.96 1.82 -25.06
N LYS A 40 -11.79 0.57 -25.50
CA LYS A 40 -12.87 -0.25 -26.04
C LYS A 40 -13.73 -0.83 -24.90
N PRO A 41 -14.98 -0.38 -24.70
CA PRO A 41 -15.81 -0.79 -23.55
C PRO A 41 -16.28 -2.25 -23.62
N THR A 42 -16.24 -2.85 -24.81
CA THR A 42 -16.75 -4.21 -25.07
C THR A 42 -15.74 -5.33 -24.75
N LEU A 43 -14.48 -4.98 -24.47
CA LEU A 43 -13.49 -6.02 -24.13
C LEU A 43 -13.71 -6.54 -22.71
N PRO A 44 -13.66 -7.86 -22.50
CA PRO A 44 -13.67 -8.44 -21.17
C PRO A 44 -12.55 -7.88 -20.30
N ARG A 45 -12.79 -7.78 -18.99
CA ARG A 45 -11.85 -7.24 -18.01
C ARG A 45 -11.77 -8.17 -16.81
N ALA A 46 -10.58 -8.30 -16.27
CA ALA A 46 -10.33 -8.99 -15.02
C ALA A 46 -9.76 -8.02 -13.97
N TYR A 47 -10.14 -8.23 -12.74
CA TYR A 47 -9.69 -7.46 -11.59
C TYR A 47 -9.27 -8.40 -10.48
N ILE A 48 -8.28 -8.00 -9.70
CA ILE A 48 -7.98 -8.60 -8.41
C ILE A 48 -8.75 -7.78 -7.38
N VAL A 49 -9.50 -8.44 -6.50
CA VAL A 49 -10.22 -7.79 -5.40
C VAL A 49 -9.81 -8.46 -4.10
N GLY A 50 -9.46 -7.69 -3.10
CA GLY A 50 -9.08 -8.20 -1.80
C GLY A 50 -9.25 -7.19 -0.69
N SER A 51 -9.42 -7.67 0.54
CA SER A 51 -9.50 -6.89 1.76
C SER A 51 -8.84 -7.64 2.92
N CYS A 52 -8.83 -7.05 4.11
CA CYS A 52 -8.46 -7.71 5.36
C CYS A 52 -7.06 -8.34 5.32
N ARG A 53 -6.08 -7.57 4.88
CA ARG A 53 -4.71 -8.01 4.80
C ARG A 53 -4.01 -7.83 6.15
N TYR A 54 -4.05 -8.84 6.98
CA TYR A 54 -3.35 -8.81 8.25
C TYR A 54 -1.88 -9.24 8.10
N LEU A 55 -0.94 -8.33 8.32
CA LEU A 55 0.47 -8.62 8.51
C LEU A 55 0.77 -8.56 10.01
N ARG A 56 0.94 -9.74 10.63
CA ARG A 56 1.23 -9.81 12.06
C ARG A 56 2.56 -9.11 12.38
N MET A 57 2.50 -8.16 13.30
CA MET A 57 3.66 -7.42 13.79
C MET A 57 3.95 -7.76 15.25
N THR A 58 5.21 -7.69 15.65
CA THR A 58 5.64 -7.77 17.05
C THR A 58 6.67 -6.68 17.28
N ALA A 59 6.35 -5.70 18.11
CA ALA A 59 7.19 -4.53 18.33
C ALA A 59 7.60 -3.81 17.01
N GLY A 60 6.65 -3.63 16.09
CA GLY A 60 6.89 -2.99 14.80
C GLY A 60 7.63 -3.84 13.76
N ILE A 61 7.98 -5.08 14.07
CA ILE A 61 8.67 -5.98 13.15
C ILE A 61 7.71 -7.10 12.71
N PRO A 62 7.60 -7.39 11.39
CA PRO A 62 6.79 -8.49 10.93
C PRO A 62 7.22 -9.83 11.54
N SER A 63 6.29 -10.49 12.22
CA SER A 63 6.49 -11.85 12.73
C SER A 63 5.85 -12.83 11.74
N ALA A 64 6.66 -13.72 11.16
CA ALA A 64 6.26 -14.64 10.10
C ALA A 64 5.68 -13.93 8.84
N PRO A 65 6.40 -12.95 8.26
CA PRO A 65 5.90 -12.13 7.14
C PRO A 65 5.50 -12.98 5.93
N GLN A 66 6.13 -14.13 5.73
CA GLN A 66 5.77 -15.06 4.67
C GLN A 66 4.31 -15.54 4.73
N LEU A 67 3.66 -15.55 5.88
CA LEU A 67 2.27 -15.95 5.99
C LEU A 67 1.32 -14.87 5.47
N GLY A 68 1.62 -13.60 5.73
CA GLY A 68 0.83 -12.46 5.27
C GLY A 68 1.14 -12.02 3.83
N ASP A 69 2.27 -12.46 3.26
CA ASP A 69 2.72 -12.01 1.95
C ASP A 69 2.66 -13.09 0.84
N ARG A 70 2.69 -14.38 1.22
CA ARG A 70 2.77 -15.51 0.27
C ARG A 70 1.62 -15.55 -0.73
N ILE A 71 0.42 -15.14 -0.35
CA ILE A 71 -0.74 -15.12 -1.24
C ILE A 71 -0.49 -14.24 -2.47
N PHE A 72 0.23 -13.13 -2.30
CA PHE A 72 0.53 -12.20 -3.39
C PHE A 72 1.46 -12.79 -4.45
N ALA A 73 2.32 -13.76 -4.08
CA ALA A 73 3.09 -14.52 -5.07
C ALA A 73 2.19 -15.38 -5.97
N SER A 74 1.15 -15.98 -5.40
CA SER A 74 0.17 -16.76 -6.15
C SER A 74 -0.70 -15.86 -7.03
N ILE A 75 -1.15 -14.74 -6.50
CA ILE A 75 -1.90 -13.72 -7.24
C ILE A 75 -1.08 -13.19 -8.42
N SER A 76 0.18 -12.86 -8.23
CA SER A 76 1.06 -12.39 -9.31
C SER A 76 1.19 -13.41 -10.44
N ARG A 77 1.38 -14.70 -10.11
CA ARG A 77 1.43 -15.77 -11.11
C ARG A 77 0.13 -15.92 -11.90
N LEU A 78 -1.01 -15.84 -11.21
CA LEU A 78 -2.32 -15.87 -11.86
C LEU A 78 -2.52 -14.63 -12.75
N ALA A 79 -2.08 -13.46 -12.30
CA ALA A 79 -2.17 -12.22 -13.06
C ALA A 79 -1.33 -12.27 -14.36
N GLU A 80 -0.14 -12.88 -14.31
CA GLU A 80 0.73 -13.08 -15.47
C GLU A 80 0.09 -13.98 -16.54
N GLN A 81 -0.76 -14.93 -16.12
CA GLN A 81 -1.44 -15.91 -16.97
C GLN A 81 -2.88 -15.51 -17.33
N ALA A 82 -3.40 -14.44 -16.77
CA ALA A 82 -4.81 -14.07 -16.90
C ALA A 82 -5.17 -13.67 -18.34
N ASN A 83 -6.28 -14.23 -18.81
CA ASN A 83 -6.91 -13.86 -20.07
C ASN A 83 -8.42 -13.65 -19.84
N PRO A 84 -8.94 -12.43 -19.87
CA PRO A 84 -8.26 -11.18 -20.20
C PRO A 84 -7.20 -10.76 -19.17
N PRO A 85 -6.23 -9.93 -19.56
CA PRO A 85 -5.22 -9.41 -18.62
C PRO A 85 -5.84 -8.64 -17.47
N ILE A 86 -5.19 -8.68 -16.31
CA ILE A 86 -5.64 -7.93 -15.13
C ILE A 86 -5.58 -6.43 -15.41
N SER A 87 -6.71 -5.77 -15.17
CA SER A 87 -6.85 -4.32 -15.39
C SER A 87 -6.44 -3.50 -14.17
N ALA A 88 -6.73 -4.00 -12.98
CA ALA A 88 -6.35 -3.35 -11.72
C ALA A 88 -6.49 -4.32 -10.54
N THR A 89 -5.84 -3.96 -9.45
CA THR A 89 -6.06 -4.49 -8.10
C THR A 89 -6.91 -3.50 -7.31
N LEU A 90 -7.96 -3.98 -6.68
CA LEU A 90 -8.88 -3.22 -5.84
C LEU A 90 -8.73 -3.73 -4.40
N MET A 91 -8.14 -2.92 -3.55
CA MET A 91 -7.97 -3.20 -2.13
C MET A 91 -9.12 -2.51 -1.38
N THR A 92 -10.05 -3.31 -0.84
CA THR A 92 -11.31 -2.80 -0.31
C THR A 92 -11.32 -2.67 1.22
N GLY A 93 -10.23 -2.17 1.77
CA GLY A 93 -10.06 -1.86 3.19
C GLY A 93 -9.23 -2.89 3.95
N ASP A 94 -8.84 -2.54 5.15
CA ASP A 94 -7.99 -3.33 6.04
C ASP A 94 -6.64 -3.72 5.41
N GLN A 95 -5.98 -2.77 4.77
CA GLN A 95 -4.64 -3.01 4.23
C GLN A 95 -3.58 -3.08 5.32
N ILE A 96 -3.84 -2.39 6.44
CA ILE A 96 -3.07 -2.47 7.67
C ILE A 96 -4.02 -2.57 8.87
N TYR A 97 -3.48 -2.98 9.99
CA TYR A 97 -4.21 -3.07 11.26
C TYR A 97 -3.50 -2.20 12.29
N VAL A 98 -3.95 -0.97 12.43
CA VAL A 98 -3.38 0.03 13.35
C VAL A 98 -3.47 -0.44 14.80
N ASP A 99 -4.53 -1.15 15.13
CA ASP A 99 -4.79 -1.73 16.44
C ASP A 99 -4.09 -3.08 16.70
N ASP A 100 -3.43 -3.67 15.68
CA ASP A 100 -2.79 -5.00 15.72
C ASP A 100 -3.70 -6.13 16.26
N LEU A 101 -5.00 -5.96 16.14
CA LEU A 101 -6.02 -6.85 16.74
C LEU A 101 -5.86 -6.99 18.26
N ASN A 102 -5.25 -6.02 18.92
CA ASN A 102 -5.09 -6.00 20.36
C ASN A 102 -5.31 -4.59 20.91
N ARG A 103 -5.78 -4.52 22.14
CA ARG A 103 -6.09 -3.25 22.82
C ARG A 103 -4.94 -2.70 23.67
N PHE A 104 -3.79 -3.39 23.70
CA PHE A 104 -2.72 -3.05 24.65
C PHE A 104 -1.74 -2.02 24.13
N ALA A 105 -1.47 -2.02 22.82
CA ALA A 105 -0.51 -1.11 22.21
C ALA A 105 -0.89 -0.78 20.76
N PRO A 106 -2.05 -0.17 20.51
CA PRO A 106 -2.40 0.28 19.16
C PRO A 106 -1.50 1.44 18.74
N ASP A 107 -1.20 1.52 17.46
CA ASP A 107 -0.55 2.70 16.90
C ASP A 107 -1.54 3.88 16.92
N ARG A 108 -1.07 5.07 17.28
CA ARG A 108 -1.95 6.24 17.43
C ARG A 108 -1.44 7.50 16.77
N ASP A 109 -0.17 7.56 16.45
CA ASP A 109 0.40 8.73 15.80
C ASP A 109 0.74 8.48 14.33
N TYR A 110 0.81 9.56 13.59
CA TYR A 110 1.12 9.55 12.16
C TYR A 110 2.36 8.72 11.80
N GLN A 111 3.46 8.85 12.56
CA GLN A 111 4.71 8.17 12.24
C GLN A 111 4.62 6.65 12.44
N GLN A 112 3.91 6.22 13.49
CA GLN A 112 3.67 4.80 13.75
C GLN A 112 2.82 4.18 12.64
N ILE A 113 1.71 4.83 12.27
CA ILE A 113 0.80 4.37 11.23
C ILE A 113 1.50 4.36 9.86
N LEU A 114 2.21 5.43 9.52
CA LEU A 114 2.99 5.50 8.28
C LEU A 114 4.08 4.43 8.21
N SER A 115 4.77 4.16 9.33
CA SER A 115 5.75 3.07 9.42
C SER A 115 5.11 1.71 9.18
N LYS A 116 3.90 1.51 9.68
CA LYS A 116 3.13 0.27 9.46
C LYS A 116 2.76 0.10 7.99
N TYR A 117 2.29 1.14 7.31
CA TYR A 117 2.06 1.12 5.86
C TYR A 117 3.33 0.78 5.09
N ARG A 118 4.43 1.48 5.38
CA ARG A 118 5.73 1.22 4.72
C ARG A 118 6.18 -0.23 4.91
N THR A 119 6.09 -0.75 6.12
CA THR A 119 6.46 -2.13 6.42
C THR A 119 5.55 -3.12 5.70
N ALA A 120 4.24 -2.88 5.71
CA ALA A 120 3.27 -3.76 5.08
C ALA A 120 3.46 -3.84 3.56
N PHE A 121 3.64 -2.71 2.90
CA PHE A 121 3.78 -2.66 1.44
C PHE A 121 5.20 -2.89 0.93
N ALA A 122 6.22 -2.86 1.80
CA ALA A 122 7.58 -3.29 1.46
C ALA A 122 7.75 -4.82 1.42
N GLN A 123 6.73 -5.61 1.81
CA GLN A 123 6.83 -7.06 1.70
C GLN A 123 6.97 -7.47 0.22
N PRO A 124 7.88 -8.43 -0.11
CA PRO A 124 8.37 -8.62 -1.48
C PRO A 124 7.26 -8.92 -2.49
N ASN A 125 6.29 -9.77 -2.14
CA ASN A 125 5.30 -10.24 -3.11
C ASN A 125 4.20 -9.21 -3.37
N ILE A 126 3.70 -8.53 -2.33
CA ILE A 126 2.75 -7.44 -2.54
C ILE A 126 3.42 -6.26 -3.26
N ASN A 127 4.65 -5.92 -2.89
CA ASN A 127 5.41 -4.88 -3.58
C ASN A 127 5.53 -5.18 -5.07
N LYS A 128 5.93 -6.42 -5.43
CA LYS A 128 5.99 -6.87 -6.83
C LYS A 128 4.63 -6.74 -7.53
N LEU A 129 3.54 -7.16 -6.90
CA LEU A 129 2.21 -7.05 -7.48
C LEU A 129 1.83 -5.61 -7.77
N MET A 130 1.95 -4.74 -6.75
CA MET A 130 1.57 -3.32 -6.86
C MET A 130 2.44 -2.54 -7.83
N SER A 131 3.73 -2.88 -7.94
CA SER A 131 4.64 -2.26 -8.90
C SER A 131 4.30 -2.59 -10.37
N ASN A 132 3.55 -3.66 -10.61
CA ASN A 132 3.21 -4.13 -11.97
C ASN A 132 1.71 -4.09 -12.28
N THR A 133 0.88 -3.64 -11.35
CA THR A 133 -0.57 -3.58 -11.53
C THR A 133 -1.11 -2.28 -10.92
N ALA A 134 -1.92 -1.55 -11.68
CA ALA A 134 -2.61 -0.38 -11.14
C ALA A 134 -3.41 -0.80 -9.90
N THR A 135 -3.15 -0.15 -8.77
CA THR A 135 -3.80 -0.50 -7.51
C THR A 135 -4.61 0.70 -6.99
N TYR A 136 -5.85 0.41 -6.63
CA TYR A 136 -6.76 1.35 -5.99
C TYR A 136 -7.11 0.82 -4.62
N MET A 137 -7.14 1.71 -3.63
CA MET A 137 -7.43 1.38 -2.24
C MET A 137 -8.53 2.26 -1.69
N ILE A 138 -9.31 1.71 -0.78
CA ILE A 138 -10.23 2.44 0.09
C ILE A 138 -9.95 2.03 1.52
N LEU A 139 -10.33 2.88 2.46
CA LEU A 139 -10.26 2.59 3.89
C LEU A 139 -11.42 1.69 4.32
N ASP A 140 -11.19 0.91 5.37
CA ASP A 140 -12.20 0.35 6.25
C ASP A 140 -11.83 0.76 7.69
N ASP A 141 -12.21 0.00 8.70
CA ASP A 141 -12.09 0.43 10.09
C ASP A 141 -10.67 0.23 10.67
N HIS A 142 -9.99 -0.86 10.37
CA HIS A 142 -8.69 -1.18 10.96
C HIS A 142 -7.53 -0.26 10.54
N GLU A 143 -7.68 0.54 9.52
CA GLU A 143 -6.75 1.63 9.23
C GLU A 143 -6.80 2.74 10.29
N ILE A 144 -7.87 2.76 11.11
CA ILE A 144 -8.10 3.72 12.19
C ILE A 144 -8.21 3.00 13.53
N GLU A 145 -9.24 2.18 13.74
CA GLU A 145 -9.51 1.39 14.93
C GLU A 145 -10.62 0.37 14.66
N ASP A 146 -10.51 -0.82 15.25
CA ASP A 146 -11.52 -1.90 15.15
C ASP A 146 -12.96 -1.37 15.35
N ASN A 147 -13.82 -1.65 14.39
CA ASN A 147 -15.21 -1.19 14.33
C ASN A 147 -15.40 0.34 14.31
N TRP A 148 -14.47 1.10 13.70
CA TRP A 148 -14.65 2.52 13.49
C TRP A 148 -15.85 2.80 12.55
N PRO A 149 -16.72 3.81 12.82
CA PRO A 149 -16.73 4.71 13.97
C PRO A 149 -17.61 4.23 15.15
N ALA A 150 -18.07 2.98 15.13
CA ALA A 150 -19.00 2.46 16.15
C ALA A 150 -18.40 2.48 17.57
N ASN A 151 -17.09 2.27 17.66
CA ASN A 151 -16.32 2.31 18.92
C ASN A 151 -15.69 3.68 19.20
N LYS A 152 -16.03 4.69 18.42
CA LYS A 152 -15.44 6.03 18.53
C LYS A 152 -15.61 6.60 19.93
N SER A 153 -14.50 6.88 20.63
CA SER A 153 -14.51 7.69 21.85
C SER A 153 -14.60 9.18 21.52
N LYS A 154 -15.01 10.00 22.48
CA LYS A 154 -15.17 11.45 22.26
C LYS A 154 -13.88 12.20 21.92
N ASN A 155 -12.72 11.57 22.05
CA ASN A 155 -11.40 12.18 21.88
C ASN A 155 -10.58 11.59 20.69
N ASP A 156 -11.22 10.90 19.76
CA ASP A 156 -10.51 10.18 18.70
C ASP A 156 -10.25 10.99 17.43
N ASP A 157 -10.50 12.30 17.44
CA ASP A 157 -10.20 13.18 16.30
C ASP A 157 -8.71 13.19 15.97
N TYR A 158 -7.83 13.06 16.96
CA TYR A 158 -6.38 12.95 16.74
C TYR A 158 -6.01 11.65 16.03
N LEU A 159 -6.56 10.52 16.48
CA LEU A 159 -6.33 9.22 15.84
C LEU A 159 -6.83 9.23 14.40
N TYR A 160 -8.07 9.68 14.19
CA TYR A 160 -8.64 9.79 12.85
C TYR A 160 -7.75 10.64 11.92
N LYS A 161 -7.35 11.84 12.39
CA LYS A 161 -6.48 12.72 11.63
C LYS A 161 -5.13 12.05 11.32
N SER A 162 -4.50 11.42 12.31
CA SER A 162 -3.22 10.73 12.12
C SER A 162 -3.32 9.60 11.10
N ALA A 163 -4.44 8.86 11.13
CA ALA A 163 -4.70 7.76 10.18
C ALA A 163 -4.92 8.29 8.77
N MET A 164 -5.72 9.34 8.62
CA MET A 164 -5.98 9.96 7.31
C MET A 164 -4.71 10.58 6.72
N ASP A 165 -3.96 11.35 7.51
CA ASP A 165 -2.68 11.94 7.06
C ASP A 165 -1.65 10.87 6.64
N ALA A 166 -1.70 9.68 7.24
CA ALA A 166 -0.81 8.57 6.89
C ALA A 166 -1.29 7.77 5.67
N TYR A 167 -2.59 7.80 5.38
CA TYR A 167 -3.17 7.13 4.22
C TYR A 167 -2.99 7.93 2.93
N GLU A 168 -3.06 9.26 2.97
CA GLU A 168 -2.86 10.19 1.84
C GLU A 168 -1.39 10.27 1.40
#